data_57df0d860aca4719900697be8e4a569c
#
_entry.id   57df0d860aca4719900697be8e4a569c
#
_cell.length_a   1.000
_cell.length_b   1.000
_cell.length_c   1.000
_cell.angle_alpha   90.00
_cell.angle_beta   90.00
_cell.angle_gamma   90.00
#
_symmetry.space_group_name_H-M   'P 1'
#
loop_
_entity.id
_entity.type
_entity.pdbx_description
1 polymer ?
#
loop_
_entity_poly.entity_id
_entity_poly.type
_entity_poly.pdbx_seq_one_letter_code
_entity_poly.pdbx_strand_id
1 'polypeptide(L)'
;MKQVGFKMQDRSMQVTNTKMLDGKVAVVTGAGRGIGRGFAKLMAAHGAKVVVNDLGGSVSGEGEDRGPAYEVVNEIRNDGGEAVENTDSVTDWDAAHGIIQQAVDTFGKIDIVVNNAGILRDRIFHKMTEEDWDSVISVHLKGSFNM
;
A
#
# COMPACT_ATOMS: atom_id res chain seq x y z
N MET A 1 -42.45 -37.75 -30.61
CA MET A 1 -41.87 -37.12 -29.42
C MET A 1 -40.49 -36.59 -29.77
N LYS A 2 -40.33 -35.26 -29.92
CA LYS A 2 -39.03 -34.64 -30.21
C LYS A 2 -38.40 -34.23 -28.88
N GLN A 3 -37.26 -34.82 -28.54
CA GLN A 3 -36.45 -34.41 -27.38
C GLN A 3 -35.85 -33.03 -27.67
N VAL A 4 -36.21 -32.06 -26.83
CA VAL A 4 -35.57 -30.74 -26.80
C VAL A 4 -34.33 -30.86 -25.93
N GLY A 5 -33.17 -30.94 -26.54
CA GLY A 5 -31.86 -30.91 -25.86
C GLY A 5 -31.58 -29.50 -25.37
N PHE A 6 -31.53 -29.32 -24.05
CA PHE A 6 -31.06 -28.10 -23.40
C PHE A 6 -29.54 -28.08 -23.49
N LYS A 7 -28.98 -27.25 -24.38
CA LYS A 7 -27.55 -26.93 -24.36
C LYS A 7 -27.30 -25.95 -23.20
N MET A 8 -26.67 -26.43 -22.12
CA MET A 8 -26.06 -25.58 -21.13
C MET A 8 -24.92 -24.81 -21.83
N GLN A 9 -25.12 -23.52 -22.05
CA GLN A 9 -24.03 -22.63 -22.40
C GLN A 9 -23.13 -22.51 -21.18
N ASP A 10 -21.92 -23.04 -21.32
CA ASP A 10 -20.80 -22.83 -20.40
C ASP A 10 -20.52 -21.32 -20.33
N ARG A 11 -21.06 -20.65 -19.32
CA ARG A 11 -20.64 -19.31 -18.93
C ARG A 11 -19.37 -19.44 -18.13
N SER A 12 -18.26 -19.80 -18.77
CA SER A 12 -16.95 -19.48 -18.26
C SER A 12 -16.94 -17.96 -18.07
N MET A 13 -16.95 -17.50 -16.82
CA MET A 13 -16.60 -16.12 -16.50
C MET A 13 -15.23 -15.87 -17.11
N GLN A 14 -15.20 -15.23 -18.26
CA GLN A 14 -13.99 -14.58 -18.71
C GLN A 14 -13.75 -13.45 -17.69
N VAL A 15 -12.83 -13.69 -16.75
CA VAL A 15 -12.23 -12.63 -15.97
C VAL A 15 -11.52 -11.77 -17.01
N THR A 16 -12.24 -10.75 -17.49
CA THR A 16 -11.61 -9.72 -18.31
C THR A 16 -10.54 -9.12 -17.41
N ASN A 17 -9.28 -9.24 -17.80
CA ASN A 17 -8.14 -8.62 -17.15
C ASN A 17 -8.23 -7.09 -17.40
N THR A 18 -9.29 -6.48 -16.85
CA THR A 18 -9.58 -5.07 -17.01
C THR A 18 -8.73 -4.36 -15.97
N LYS A 19 -7.74 -3.61 -16.42
CA LYS A 19 -6.94 -2.71 -15.58
C LYS A 19 -7.82 -1.60 -15.04
N MET A 20 -8.52 -1.86 -13.93
CA MET A 20 -9.50 -0.92 -13.34
C MET A 20 -8.89 0.39 -12.85
N LEU A 21 -7.59 0.41 -12.60
CA LEU A 21 -6.84 1.57 -12.10
C LEU A 21 -5.86 2.11 -13.14
N ASP A 22 -6.08 1.80 -14.42
CA ASP A 22 -5.20 2.27 -15.49
C ASP A 22 -5.10 3.79 -15.48
N GLY A 23 -3.86 4.29 -15.52
CA GLY A 23 -3.56 5.71 -15.44
C GLY A 23 -3.82 6.37 -14.07
N LYS A 24 -4.18 5.63 -13.02
CA LYS A 24 -4.27 6.16 -11.65
C LYS A 24 -2.93 6.16 -10.95
N VAL A 25 -2.76 7.07 -10.00
CA VAL A 25 -1.59 7.14 -9.12
C VAL A 25 -2.04 6.93 -7.68
N ALA A 26 -1.42 5.98 -7.00
CA ALA A 26 -1.75 5.61 -5.64
C ALA A 26 -0.53 5.75 -4.71
N VAL A 27 -0.78 6.19 -3.48
CA VAL A 27 0.14 6.09 -2.36
C VAL A 27 -0.41 5.05 -1.38
N VAL A 28 0.41 4.10 -0.95
CA VAL A 28 0.04 3.12 0.08
C VAL A 28 1.05 3.20 1.22
N THR A 29 0.59 3.56 2.42
CA THR A 29 1.45 3.66 3.61
C THR A 29 1.51 2.34 4.36
N GLY A 30 2.66 2.03 4.99
CA GLY A 30 2.89 0.72 5.62
C GLY A 30 2.84 -0.41 4.61
N ALA A 31 3.37 -0.18 3.41
CA ALA A 31 3.19 -1.06 2.26
C ALA A 31 4.33 -2.07 2.04
N GLY A 32 5.32 -2.11 2.93
CA GLY A 32 6.44 -3.05 2.82
C GLY A 32 6.07 -4.48 3.16
N ARG A 33 5.02 -4.70 3.96
CA ARG A 33 4.63 -6.04 4.45
C ARG A 33 3.11 -6.19 4.55
N GLY A 34 2.66 -7.43 4.75
CA GLY A 34 1.28 -7.77 5.10
C GLY A 34 0.24 -7.21 4.14
N ILE A 35 -0.79 -6.58 4.69
CA ILE A 35 -1.96 -6.09 3.96
C ILE A 35 -1.56 -4.93 3.02
N GLY A 36 -0.75 -3.98 3.48
CA GLY A 36 -0.29 -2.86 2.66
C GLY A 36 0.49 -3.29 1.42
N ARG A 37 1.39 -4.28 1.56
CA ARG A 37 2.06 -4.91 0.42
C ARG A 37 1.07 -5.53 -0.56
N GLY A 38 0.05 -6.22 -0.04
CA GLY A 38 -1.02 -6.78 -0.86
C GLY A 38 -1.77 -5.72 -1.66
N PHE A 39 -2.13 -4.60 -1.02
CA PHE A 39 -2.77 -3.46 -1.70
C PHE A 39 -1.88 -2.87 -2.78
N ALA A 40 -0.60 -2.58 -2.48
CA ALA A 40 0.32 -1.98 -3.44
C ALA A 40 0.47 -2.86 -4.70
N LYS A 41 0.67 -4.17 -4.53
CA LYS A 41 0.79 -5.12 -5.64
C LYS A 41 -0.50 -5.25 -6.43
N LEU A 42 -1.65 -5.36 -5.76
CA LEU A 42 -2.95 -5.49 -6.43
C LEU A 42 -3.28 -4.23 -7.25
N MET A 43 -3.06 -3.04 -6.67
CA MET A 43 -3.29 -1.78 -7.39
C MET A 43 -2.39 -1.66 -8.61
N ALA A 44 -1.11 -2.02 -8.50
CA ALA A 44 -0.18 -2.04 -9.63
C ALA A 44 -0.61 -3.04 -10.71
N ALA A 45 -1.05 -4.25 -10.32
CA ALA A 45 -1.56 -5.26 -11.26
C ALA A 45 -2.80 -4.75 -12.03
N HIS A 46 -3.60 -3.88 -11.40
CA HIS A 46 -4.74 -3.22 -12.04
C HIS A 46 -4.38 -1.91 -12.79
N GLY A 47 -3.09 -1.61 -12.96
CA GLY A 47 -2.60 -0.53 -13.81
C GLY A 47 -2.31 0.79 -13.09
N ALA A 48 -2.41 0.85 -11.76
CA ALA A 48 -1.99 2.02 -11.01
C ALA A 48 -0.45 2.15 -10.99
N LYS A 49 0.04 3.38 -10.97
CA LYS A 49 1.41 3.71 -10.57
C LYS A 49 1.42 3.90 -9.05
N VAL A 50 2.37 3.30 -8.33
CA VAL A 50 2.28 3.19 -6.87
C VAL A 50 3.51 3.77 -6.18
N VAL A 51 3.30 4.67 -5.22
CA VAL A 51 4.29 4.99 -4.20
C VAL A 51 4.11 4.01 -3.04
N VAL A 52 5.10 3.17 -2.83
CA VAL A 52 5.16 2.19 -1.76
C VAL A 52 5.89 2.83 -0.58
N ASN A 53 5.15 3.31 0.42
CA ASN A 53 5.73 3.91 1.61
C ASN A 53 5.80 2.89 2.75
N ASP A 54 6.97 2.73 3.33
CA ASP A 54 7.19 1.96 4.56
C ASP A 54 8.42 2.51 5.28
N LEU A 55 8.28 2.88 6.55
CA LEU A 55 9.36 3.45 7.36
C LEU A 55 10.56 2.50 7.51
N GLY A 56 10.34 1.20 7.30
CA GLY A 56 11.36 0.17 7.43
C GLY A 56 11.84 0.02 8.87
N GLY A 57 11.52 -1.05 9.53
CA GLY A 57 12.16 -1.42 10.79
C GLY A 57 13.27 -2.43 10.49
N SER A 58 14.54 -2.02 10.49
CA SER A 58 15.63 -3.00 10.47
C SER A 58 15.66 -3.73 11.80
N VAL A 59 15.56 -5.05 11.77
CA VAL A 59 15.76 -5.90 12.95
C VAL A 59 17.25 -6.14 13.21
N SER A 60 18.14 -5.74 12.27
CA SER A 60 19.58 -5.82 12.44
C SER A 60 20.31 -4.82 11.52
N GLY A 61 21.07 -3.92 12.09
CA GLY A 61 21.79 -2.85 11.41
C GLY A 61 23.06 -3.27 10.67
N GLU A 62 23.10 -4.40 9.98
CA GLU A 62 24.22 -4.83 9.16
C GLU A 62 23.76 -5.27 7.78
N GLY A 63 24.21 -4.54 6.73
CA GLY A 63 23.97 -4.83 5.32
C GLY A 63 23.26 -3.69 4.59
N GLU A 64 23.39 -3.64 3.27
CA GLU A 64 22.57 -2.78 2.40
C GLU A 64 21.13 -3.30 2.36
N ASP A 65 20.42 -3.27 3.48
CA ASP A 65 19.01 -3.59 3.53
C ASP A 65 18.24 -2.38 2.99
N ARG A 66 17.92 -2.41 1.71
CA ARG A 66 17.12 -1.38 1.03
C ARG A 66 15.68 -1.35 1.51
N GLY A 67 15.37 -2.09 2.56
CA GLY A 67 14.12 -2.08 3.28
C GLY A 67 12.93 -2.73 2.55
N PRO A 68 11.85 -3.01 3.30
CA PRO A 68 10.67 -3.71 2.79
C PRO A 68 9.98 -3.01 1.62
N ALA A 69 9.98 -1.68 1.58
CA ALA A 69 9.39 -0.91 0.48
C ALA A 69 10.10 -1.19 -0.85
N TYR A 70 11.43 -1.25 -0.84
CA TYR A 70 12.22 -1.55 -2.05
C TYR A 70 11.93 -2.94 -2.61
N GLU A 71 11.79 -3.95 -1.74
CA GLU A 71 11.44 -5.31 -2.18
C GLU A 71 10.11 -5.34 -2.92
N VAL A 72 9.09 -4.67 -2.36
CA VAL A 72 7.75 -4.59 -2.98
C VAL A 72 7.80 -3.83 -4.31
N VAL A 73 8.57 -2.76 -4.39
CA VAL A 73 8.77 -2.02 -5.64
C VAL A 73 9.39 -2.90 -6.72
N ASN A 74 10.41 -3.69 -6.38
CA ASN A 74 11.03 -4.61 -7.33
C ASN A 74 10.05 -5.71 -7.78
N GLU A 75 9.26 -6.27 -6.88
CA GLU A 75 8.23 -7.23 -7.25
C GLU A 75 7.22 -6.62 -8.23
N ILE A 76 6.73 -5.42 -7.95
CA ILE A 76 5.79 -4.71 -8.83
C ILE A 76 6.41 -4.47 -10.21
N ARG A 77 7.67 -4.02 -10.26
CA ARG A 77 8.39 -3.77 -11.52
C ARG A 77 8.65 -5.05 -12.30
N ASN A 78 9.01 -6.13 -11.62
CA ASN A 78 9.22 -7.45 -12.25
C ASN A 78 7.91 -8.00 -12.84
N ASP A 79 6.77 -7.71 -12.23
CA ASP A 79 5.44 -8.06 -12.72
C ASP A 79 4.93 -7.08 -13.82
N GLY A 80 5.78 -6.13 -14.26
CA GLY A 80 5.48 -5.16 -15.33
C GLY A 80 4.69 -3.93 -14.90
N GLY A 81 4.55 -3.68 -13.59
CA GLY A 81 3.95 -2.48 -13.03
C GLY A 81 4.94 -1.32 -12.85
N GLU A 82 4.43 -0.16 -12.45
CA GLU A 82 5.23 1.03 -12.13
C GLU A 82 5.11 1.35 -10.64
N ALA A 83 6.24 1.41 -9.93
CA ALA A 83 6.27 1.80 -8.52
C ALA A 83 7.56 2.48 -8.13
N VAL A 84 7.51 3.30 -7.07
CA VAL A 84 8.67 3.91 -6.40
C VAL A 84 8.56 3.72 -4.90
N GLU A 85 9.70 3.63 -4.23
CA GLU A 85 9.81 3.50 -2.79
C GLU A 85 9.81 4.86 -2.10
N ASN A 86 9.31 4.88 -0.86
CA ASN A 86 9.40 5.98 0.07
C ASN A 86 9.58 5.44 1.49
N THR A 87 10.43 6.07 2.30
CA THR A 87 10.73 5.64 3.68
C THR A 87 10.41 6.71 4.72
N ASP A 88 9.69 7.76 4.34
CA ASP A 88 9.32 8.84 5.23
C ASP A 88 8.22 8.43 6.23
N SER A 89 8.19 9.13 7.37
CA SER A 89 7.22 8.87 8.43
C SER A 89 5.91 9.62 8.22
N VAL A 90 4.79 8.93 8.32
CA VAL A 90 3.46 9.55 8.31
C VAL A 90 3.18 10.40 9.56
N THR A 91 3.96 10.22 10.66
CA THR A 91 3.75 10.98 11.90
C THR A 91 4.39 12.37 11.88
N ASP A 92 5.35 12.58 10.99
CA ASP A 92 5.97 13.88 10.74
C ASP A 92 5.19 14.62 9.66
N TRP A 93 4.88 15.89 9.90
CA TRP A 93 4.04 16.70 9.00
C TRP A 93 4.70 16.93 7.63
N ASP A 94 5.96 17.36 7.64
CA ASP A 94 6.67 17.71 6.41
C ASP A 94 7.03 16.46 5.61
N ALA A 95 7.43 15.37 6.31
CA ALA A 95 7.71 14.09 5.69
C ALA A 95 6.47 13.47 5.03
N ALA A 96 5.30 13.51 5.70
CA ALA A 96 4.05 13.02 5.13
C ALA A 96 3.64 13.80 3.85
N HIS A 97 3.78 15.13 3.86
CA HIS A 97 3.60 15.93 2.65
C HIS A 97 4.61 15.58 1.56
N GLY A 98 5.85 15.24 1.96
CA GLY A 98 6.90 14.76 1.04
C GLY A 98 6.50 13.46 0.32
N ILE A 99 5.78 12.55 1.00
CA ILE A 99 5.27 11.32 0.38
C ILE A 99 4.29 11.65 -0.77
N ILE A 100 3.36 12.57 -0.52
CA ILE A 100 2.38 13.02 -1.54
C ILE A 100 3.09 13.77 -2.66
N GLN A 101 4.04 14.66 -2.31
CA GLN A 101 4.79 15.41 -3.30
C GLN A 101 5.60 14.49 -4.22
N GLN A 102 6.20 13.42 -3.69
CA GLN A 102 6.90 12.42 -4.50
C GLN A 102 5.99 11.77 -5.54
N ALA A 103 4.73 11.47 -5.20
CA ALA A 103 3.77 10.93 -6.17
C ALA A 103 3.51 11.94 -7.31
N VAL A 104 3.35 13.22 -6.97
CA VAL A 104 3.13 14.29 -7.96
C VAL A 104 4.38 14.50 -8.82
N ASP A 105 5.55 14.55 -8.23
CA ASP A 105 6.82 14.79 -8.94
C ASP A 105 7.17 13.62 -9.88
N THR A 106 6.89 12.39 -9.43
CA THR A 106 7.27 11.19 -10.19
C THR A 106 6.24 10.84 -11.28
N PHE A 107 4.96 10.97 -10.95
CA PHE A 107 3.86 10.47 -11.79
C PHE A 107 2.91 11.56 -12.28
N GLY A 108 3.14 12.83 -11.90
CA GLY A 108 2.40 14.00 -12.36
C GLY A 108 1.10 14.29 -11.62
N LYS A 109 0.63 13.41 -10.72
CA LYS A 109 -0.62 13.56 -9.97
C LYS A 109 -0.72 12.59 -8.82
N ILE A 110 -1.81 12.69 -8.05
CA ILE A 110 -2.25 11.67 -7.09
C ILE A 110 -3.78 11.49 -7.21
N ASP A 111 -4.25 10.25 -7.21
CA ASP A 111 -5.68 9.91 -7.29
C ASP A 111 -6.16 9.16 -6.03
N ILE A 112 -5.27 8.39 -5.36
CA ILE A 112 -5.64 7.46 -4.30
C ILE A 112 -4.60 7.52 -3.18
N VAL A 113 -5.07 7.64 -1.94
CA VAL A 113 -4.25 7.44 -0.73
C VAL A 113 -4.84 6.30 0.09
N VAL A 114 -4.01 5.31 0.41
CA VAL A 114 -4.36 4.20 1.30
C VAL A 114 -3.60 4.37 2.61
N ASN A 115 -4.27 4.90 3.63
CA ASN A 115 -3.76 5.06 4.98
C ASN A 115 -3.77 3.70 5.70
N ASN A 116 -2.77 2.86 5.41
CA ASN A 116 -2.64 1.51 5.98
C ASN A 116 -1.55 1.43 7.06
N ALA A 117 -0.64 2.42 7.14
CA ALA A 117 0.38 2.45 8.19
C ALA A 117 -0.27 2.36 9.59
N GLY A 118 0.27 1.52 10.43
CA GLY A 118 -0.25 1.29 11.77
C GLY A 118 0.73 0.58 12.67
N ILE A 119 0.60 0.78 13.97
CA ILE A 119 1.36 0.08 15.01
C ILE A 119 0.40 -0.46 16.07
N LEU A 120 0.85 -1.49 16.78
CA LEU A 120 0.13 -2.03 17.92
C LEU A 120 0.89 -1.77 19.22
N ARG A 121 0.15 -1.43 20.29
CA ARG A 121 0.64 -1.29 21.65
C ARG A 121 -0.36 -1.98 22.60
N ASP A 122 -0.52 -3.30 22.41
CA ASP A 122 -1.49 -4.10 23.15
C ASP A 122 -1.08 -4.23 24.62
N ARG A 123 -1.85 -3.58 25.49
CA ARG A 123 -1.72 -3.66 26.93
C ARG A 123 -3.08 -3.67 27.61
N ILE A 124 -3.17 -4.30 28.77
CA ILE A 124 -4.35 -4.16 29.64
C ILE A 124 -4.48 -2.69 30.00
N PHE A 125 -5.68 -2.13 29.85
CA PHE A 125 -5.94 -0.69 29.92
C PHE A 125 -5.31 0.02 31.14
N HIS A 126 -5.41 -0.57 32.34
CA HIS A 126 -4.84 0.04 33.57
C HIS A 126 -3.29 -0.03 33.65
N LYS A 127 -2.64 -0.68 32.70
CA LYS A 127 -1.17 -0.74 32.57
C LYS A 127 -0.66 -0.02 31.31
N MET A 128 -1.57 0.53 30.52
CA MET A 128 -1.23 1.31 29.34
C MET A 128 -0.59 2.62 29.78
N THR A 129 0.51 2.98 29.15
CA THR A 129 1.17 4.28 29.39
C THR A 129 0.64 5.32 28.43
N GLU A 130 0.83 6.60 28.77
CA GLU A 130 0.54 7.72 27.86
C GLU A 130 1.31 7.57 26.54
N GLU A 131 2.58 7.14 26.60
CA GLU A 131 3.40 6.88 25.42
C GLU A 131 2.84 5.76 24.52
N ASP A 132 2.31 4.67 25.11
CA ASP A 132 1.65 3.62 24.36
C ASP A 132 0.45 4.18 23.58
N TRP A 133 -0.38 5.00 24.25
CA TRP A 133 -1.55 5.66 23.66
C TRP A 133 -1.14 6.66 22.57
N ASP A 134 -0.26 7.60 22.90
CA ASP A 134 0.15 8.67 22.00
C ASP A 134 0.82 8.13 20.73
N SER A 135 1.61 7.08 20.86
CA SER A 135 2.23 6.41 19.70
C SER A 135 1.18 5.89 18.72
N VAL A 136 0.13 5.22 19.22
CA VAL A 136 -0.95 4.68 18.38
C VAL A 136 -1.74 5.82 17.73
N ILE A 137 -2.13 6.83 18.50
CA ILE A 137 -2.86 8.01 17.99
C ILE A 137 -2.02 8.76 16.94
N SER A 138 -0.72 8.91 17.19
CA SER A 138 0.20 9.59 16.26
C SER A 138 0.25 8.90 14.91
N VAL A 139 0.33 7.56 14.87
CA VAL A 139 0.40 6.84 13.60
C VAL A 139 -0.97 6.75 12.94
N HIS A 140 -2.00 6.25 13.66
CA HIS A 140 -3.28 5.92 13.03
C HIS A 140 -4.14 7.15 12.74
N LEU A 141 -4.26 8.08 13.71
CA LEU A 141 -5.14 9.24 13.56
C LEU A 141 -4.40 10.43 12.95
N LYS A 142 -3.33 10.89 13.59
CA LYS A 142 -2.57 12.04 13.10
C LYS A 142 -1.87 11.72 11.78
N GLY A 143 -1.29 10.52 11.63
CA GLY A 143 -0.66 10.09 10.39
C GLY A 143 -1.64 10.08 9.22
N SER A 144 -2.87 9.60 9.42
CA SER A 144 -3.91 9.66 8.39
C SER A 144 -4.36 11.09 8.06
N PHE A 145 -4.31 12.00 9.03
CA PHE A 145 -4.61 13.42 8.82
C PHE A 145 -3.48 14.15 8.09
N ASN A 146 -2.22 13.78 8.33
CA ASN A 146 -1.07 14.39 7.68
C ASN A 146 -0.99 14.06 6.18
N MET A 147 -1.47 12.88 5.79
CA MET A 147 -1.54 12.41 4.40
C MET A 147 -2.67 13.06 3.62
#